data_8805917721b4681cb697a344da139935
#
_entry.id   8805917721b4681cb697a344da139935
#
_cell.length_a   1.000
_cell.length_b   1.000
_cell.length_c   1.000
_cell.angle_alpha   90.00
_cell.angle_beta   90.00
_cell.angle_gamma   90.00
#
_symmetry.space_group_name_H-M   'P 1'
#
loop_
_entity.id
_entity.type
_entity.pdbx_description
1 polymer ?
#
loop_
_entity_poly.entity_id
_entity_poly.type
_entity_poly.pdbx_seq_one_letter_code
_entity_poly.pdbx_strand_id
1 'polypeptide(L)'
;MQVTIRALVANGSLLEETYTIAENYIAHCEGGSRYSIDKIEDGAINLVDVYGRTEATLEEPLFKIGRNEFVGQSTDCTYYKFNLVFATKALYQNELGGKTYPIWFVGDDRIVVGETQYSVCWSSYGNLQLMDSKNDSILLEEQPFLYDGTDLHFLDVTGKRWTGYPKVAQHLTPYSTEDSKCIKISSTNGEYLIFEVGQEYSAIVGEGESVIVGKVARSQENILQIVEDEGRTIVIEKPIKMIDDGEYIAEDVYGHKIVLEAV
;
A
#
# COMPACT_ATOMS: atom_id res chain seq x y z
N MET A 1 7.41 -21.36 5.40
CA MET A 1 8.82 -20.92 5.26
C MET A 1 9.53 -21.13 6.60
N GLN A 2 10.81 -21.55 6.59
CA GLN A 2 11.61 -21.69 7.81
C GLN A 2 12.67 -20.60 7.87
N VAL A 3 12.84 -19.97 9.05
CA VAL A 3 13.81 -18.92 9.31
C VAL A 3 14.59 -19.23 10.59
N THR A 4 15.83 -18.76 10.65
CA THR A 4 16.65 -18.85 11.87
C THR A 4 16.31 -17.66 12.76
N ILE A 5 16.03 -17.93 14.04
CA ILE A 5 15.76 -16.88 15.03
C ILE A 5 16.71 -17.01 16.22
N ARG A 6 16.96 -15.91 16.91
CA ARG A 6 17.56 -15.85 18.23
C ARG A 6 16.55 -15.36 19.24
N ALA A 7 16.38 -16.09 20.32
CA ALA A 7 15.51 -15.74 21.41
C ALA A 7 16.28 -15.66 22.75
N LEU A 8 15.96 -14.69 23.58
CA LEU A 8 16.47 -14.62 24.94
C LEU A 8 15.72 -15.65 25.78
N VAL A 9 16.45 -16.57 26.40
CA VAL A 9 15.88 -17.56 27.32
C VAL A 9 16.01 -17.12 28.77
N ALA A 10 15.26 -17.77 29.66
CA ALA A 10 15.11 -17.36 31.07
C ALA A 10 16.42 -17.21 31.85
N ASN A 11 17.50 -17.87 31.48
CA ASN A 11 18.83 -17.77 32.10
C ASN A 11 19.67 -16.61 31.54
N GLY A 12 19.11 -15.79 30.61
CA GLY A 12 19.80 -14.66 30.00
C GLY A 12 20.71 -15.02 28.83
N SER A 13 20.75 -16.28 28.40
CA SER A 13 21.46 -16.67 27.17
C SER A 13 20.58 -16.49 25.95
N LEU A 14 21.23 -16.35 24.77
CA LEU A 14 20.58 -16.38 23.48
C LEU A 14 20.54 -17.80 22.94
N LEU A 15 19.35 -18.28 22.60
CA LEU A 15 19.16 -19.56 21.93
C LEU A 15 18.84 -19.31 20.45
N GLU A 16 19.57 -19.99 19.57
CA GLU A 16 19.29 -19.99 18.14
C GLU A 16 18.44 -21.21 17.79
N GLU A 17 17.32 -21.01 17.13
CA GLU A 17 16.39 -22.06 16.74
C GLU A 17 15.75 -21.78 15.37
N THR A 18 15.22 -22.82 14.75
CA THR A 18 14.45 -22.72 13.52
C THR A 18 12.99 -22.40 13.85
N TYR A 19 12.48 -21.34 13.27
CA TYR A 19 11.09 -20.90 13.41
C TYR A 19 10.33 -21.06 12.07
N THR A 20 9.11 -21.57 12.14
CA THR A 20 8.28 -21.75 10.94
C THR A 20 7.28 -20.62 10.83
N ILE A 21 7.37 -19.84 9.74
CA ILE A 21 6.38 -18.82 9.37
C ILE A 21 5.43 -19.45 8.36
N ALA A 22 4.13 -19.48 8.69
CA ALA A 22 3.10 -20.00 7.79
C ALA A 22 2.80 -18.98 6.67
N GLU A 23 2.29 -19.46 5.52
CA GLU A 23 2.04 -18.63 4.32
C GLU A 23 1.03 -17.50 4.51
N ASN A 24 0.12 -17.68 5.47
CA ASN A 24 -0.91 -16.70 5.81
C ASN A 24 -0.49 -15.72 6.90
N TYR A 25 0.80 -15.68 7.25
CA TYR A 25 1.36 -14.68 8.14
C TYR A 25 2.11 -13.62 7.34
N ILE A 26 1.92 -12.39 7.73
CA ILE A 26 2.60 -11.22 7.19
C ILE A 26 3.35 -10.46 8.28
N ALA A 27 4.34 -9.68 7.91
CA ALA A 27 4.98 -8.71 8.79
C ALA A 27 4.10 -7.46 8.89
N HIS A 28 3.72 -7.09 10.11
CA HIS A 28 3.00 -5.87 10.42
C HIS A 28 3.91 -4.97 11.25
N CYS A 29 4.40 -3.90 10.64
CA CYS A 29 5.32 -2.95 11.24
C CYS A 29 4.60 -1.85 12.04
N GLU A 30 5.33 -1.16 12.89
CA GLU A 30 4.86 0.06 13.53
C GLU A 30 4.48 1.08 12.44
N GLY A 31 3.36 1.80 12.65
CA GLY A 31 2.82 2.71 11.62
C GLY A 31 1.82 2.08 10.66
N GLY A 32 1.56 0.76 10.77
CA GLY A 32 0.52 0.08 10.01
C GLY A 32 0.96 -0.53 8.69
N SER A 33 2.23 -0.38 8.30
CA SER A 33 2.76 -0.99 7.08
C SER A 33 2.72 -2.52 7.15
N ARG A 34 2.39 -3.15 6.02
CA ARG A 34 2.19 -4.60 5.89
C ARG A 34 3.03 -5.12 4.74
N TYR A 35 3.76 -6.20 5.00
CA TYR A 35 4.66 -6.80 4.02
C TYR A 35 4.46 -8.32 3.99
N SER A 36 4.47 -8.91 2.81
CA SER A 36 4.72 -10.35 2.72
C SER A 36 6.17 -10.65 3.08
N ILE A 37 6.43 -11.87 3.47
CA ILE A 37 7.74 -12.31 3.92
C ILE A 37 8.19 -13.41 2.97
N ASP A 38 9.24 -13.13 2.20
CA ASP A 38 9.79 -14.06 1.22
C ASP A 38 11.23 -14.40 1.57
N LYS A 39 11.59 -15.69 1.59
CA LYS A 39 12.96 -16.12 1.79
C LYS A 39 13.64 -16.31 0.43
N ILE A 40 14.81 -15.72 0.27
CA ILE A 40 15.63 -15.86 -0.93
C ILE A 40 16.69 -16.96 -0.76
N GLU A 41 17.32 -17.38 -1.88
CA GLU A 41 18.20 -18.56 -1.93
C GLU A 41 19.42 -18.49 -1.01
N ASP A 42 19.95 -17.30 -0.74
CA ASP A 42 21.09 -17.08 0.16
C ASP A 42 20.70 -16.99 1.65
N GLY A 43 19.44 -17.25 1.97
CA GLY A 43 18.91 -17.30 3.33
C GLY A 43 18.36 -15.99 3.86
N ALA A 44 18.57 -14.87 3.17
CA ALA A 44 18.01 -13.59 3.57
C ALA A 44 16.46 -13.56 3.40
N ILE A 45 15.83 -12.62 4.10
CA ILE A 45 14.37 -12.49 4.18
C ILE A 45 13.97 -11.15 3.60
N ASN A 46 13.18 -11.16 2.53
CA ASN A 46 12.61 -9.94 1.96
C ASN A 46 11.28 -9.59 2.62
N LEU A 47 11.14 -8.33 3.00
CA LEU A 47 9.86 -7.69 3.29
C LEU A 47 9.35 -7.06 2.00
N VAL A 48 8.25 -7.59 1.45
CA VAL A 48 7.75 -7.20 0.13
C VAL A 48 6.39 -6.52 0.30
N ASP A 49 6.25 -5.33 -0.26
CA ASP A 49 5.01 -4.56 -0.20
C ASP A 49 3.92 -5.12 -1.13
N VAL A 50 2.73 -4.51 -1.10
CA VAL A 50 1.58 -4.91 -1.94
C VAL A 50 1.83 -4.76 -3.44
N TYR A 51 2.85 -4.01 -3.84
CA TYR A 51 3.22 -3.80 -5.25
C TYR A 51 4.29 -4.77 -5.74
N GLY A 52 4.77 -5.66 -4.85
CA GLY A 52 5.85 -6.58 -5.13
C GLY A 52 7.24 -5.94 -5.04
N ARG A 53 7.38 -4.77 -4.39
CA ARG A 53 8.66 -4.11 -4.18
C ARG A 53 9.25 -4.60 -2.86
N THR A 54 10.55 -4.90 -2.87
CA THR A 54 11.29 -5.22 -1.64
C THR A 54 11.55 -3.93 -0.87
N GLU A 55 10.92 -3.79 0.29
CA GLU A 55 11.15 -2.68 1.23
C GLU A 55 12.47 -2.85 1.97
N ALA A 56 12.74 -4.07 2.42
CA ALA A 56 13.96 -4.42 3.12
C ALA A 56 14.35 -5.87 2.86
N THR A 57 15.66 -6.11 2.82
CA THR A 57 16.24 -7.45 2.87
C THR A 57 16.88 -7.63 4.22
N LEU A 58 16.33 -8.53 5.04
CA LEU A 58 16.77 -8.78 6.40
C LEU A 58 17.72 -9.97 6.44
N GLU A 59 18.78 -9.85 7.24
CA GLU A 59 19.72 -10.93 7.50
C GLU A 59 19.19 -11.86 8.59
N GLU A 60 19.44 -13.17 8.42
CA GLU A 60 19.27 -14.14 9.52
C GLU A 60 20.47 -14.09 10.47
N PRO A 61 20.28 -14.34 11.77
CA PRO A 61 19.03 -14.69 12.43
C PRO A 61 18.17 -13.47 12.79
N LEU A 62 16.85 -13.61 12.75
CA LEU A 62 15.93 -12.64 13.33
C LEU A 62 15.95 -12.72 14.85
N PHE A 63 15.84 -11.59 15.54
CA PHE A 63 15.70 -11.55 17.00
C PHE A 63 14.22 -11.61 17.40
N LYS A 64 13.84 -12.65 18.13
CA LYS A 64 12.50 -12.78 18.71
C LYS A 64 12.46 -12.06 20.06
N ILE A 65 11.69 -10.97 20.13
CA ILE A 65 11.57 -10.11 21.33
C ILE A 65 10.23 -10.25 22.06
N GLY A 66 9.26 -10.95 21.43
CA GLY A 66 7.94 -11.23 21.99
C GLY A 66 7.34 -12.49 21.37
N ARG A 67 6.07 -12.79 21.70
CA ARG A 67 5.42 -14.02 21.23
C ARG A 67 5.40 -14.13 19.69
N ASN A 68 5.04 -13.04 19.01
CA ASN A 68 5.02 -12.93 17.56
C ASN A 68 5.77 -11.68 17.10
N GLU A 69 6.66 -11.15 17.92
CA GLU A 69 7.35 -9.90 17.71
C GLU A 69 8.82 -10.17 17.42
N PHE A 70 9.31 -9.61 16.33
CA PHE A 70 10.63 -9.86 15.79
C PHE A 70 11.33 -8.55 15.43
N VAL A 71 12.65 -8.58 15.46
CA VAL A 71 13.53 -7.55 14.92
C VAL A 71 14.49 -8.20 13.94
N GLY A 72 14.56 -7.66 12.74
CA GLY A 72 15.55 -8.01 11.74
C GLY A 72 16.45 -6.83 11.43
N GLN A 73 17.70 -7.09 11.08
CA GLN A 73 18.63 -6.10 10.59
C GLN A 73 18.75 -6.25 9.08
N SER A 74 18.61 -5.16 8.34
CA SER A 74 18.82 -5.15 6.91
C SER A 74 20.30 -4.96 6.57
N THR A 75 20.65 -5.24 5.33
CA THR A 75 22.02 -5.13 4.79
C THR A 75 22.62 -3.73 4.89
N ASP A 76 21.78 -2.69 5.01
CA ASP A 76 22.18 -1.30 5.24
C ASP A 76 22.25 -0.91 6.73
N CYS A 77 22.21 -1.93 7.64
CA CYS A 77 22.24 -1.76 9.09
C CYS A 77 21.00 -1.08 9.70
N THR A 78 19.90 -0.99 8.97
CA THR A 78 18.62 -0.51 9.50
C THR A 78 17.89 -1.64 10.23
N TYR A 79 17.27 -1.34 11.38
CA TYR A 79 16.51 -2.30 12.14
C TYR A 79 15.02 -2.18 11.83
N TYR A 80 14.40 -3.32 11.51
CA TYR A 80 12.97 -3.44 11.26
C TYR A 80 12.32 -4.25 12.37
N LYS A 81 11.42 -3.60 13.10
CA LYS A 81 10.57 -4.24 14.11
C LYS A 81 9.21 -4.54 13.53
N PHE A 82 8.76 -5.78 13.64
CA PHE A 82 7.46 -6.21 13.11
C PHE A 82 6.83 -7.30 13.97
N ASN A 83 5.51 -7.40 13.86
CA ASN A 83 4.73 -8.50 14.39
C ASN A 83 4.34 -9.45 13.26
N LEU A 84 4.46 -10.75 13.49
CA LEU A 84 3.84 -11.75 12.63
C LEU A 84 2.37 -11.82 12.96
N VAL A 85 1.52 -11.43 12.01
CA VAL A 85 0.07 -11.44 12.14
C VAL A 85 -0.56 -12.33 11.09
N PHE A 86 -1.60 -13.05 11.51
CA PHE A 86 -2.42 -13.81 10.57
C PHE A 86 -3.20 -12.85 9.69
N ALA A 87 -3.20 -13.10 8.37
CA ALA A 87 -3.90 -12.29 7.39
C ALA A 87 -4.74 -13.13 6.45
N THR A 88 -5.93 -12.65 6.14
CA THR A 88 -6.70 -13.17 5.02
C THR A 88 -6.30 -12.41 3.77
N LYS A 89 -5.62 -13.11 2.86
CA LYS A 89 -5.20 -12.55 1.58
C LYS A 89 -6.37 -12.59 0.61
N ALA A 90 -6.71 -11.45 0.05
CA ALA A 90 -7.57 -11.30 -1.11
C ALA A 90 -6.78 -10.64 -2.25
N LEU A 91 -7.36 -10.58 -3.43
CA LEU A 91 -6.76 -9.93 -4.59
C LEU A 91 -7.71 -8.82 -5.07
N TYR A 92 -7.14 -7.71 -5.49
CA TYR A 92 -7.89 -6.66 -6.17
C TYR A 92 -7.21 -6.24 -7.46
N GLN A 93 -7.99 -5.73 -8.38
CA GLN A 93 -7.57 -5.17 -9.65
C GLN A 93 -8.19 -3.79 -9.79
N ASN A 94 -7.42 -2.83 -10.27
CA ASN A 94 -7.96 -1.52 -10.60
C ASN A 94 -8.77 -1.58 -11.89
N GLU A 95 -9.88 -0.86 -11.96
CA GLU A 95 -10.74 -0.86 -13.14
C GLU A 95 -10.01 -0.46 -14.44
N LEU A 96 -8.99 0.38 -14.33
CA LEU A 96 -8.21 0.89 -15.46
C LEU A 96 -6.92 0.11 -15.76
N GLY A 97 -6.58 -0.90 -14.94
CA GLY A 97 -5.32 -1.65 -15.06
C GLY A 97 -5.52 -3.15 -15.05
N GLY A 98 -4.81 -3.87 -15.93
CA GLY A 98 -4.83 -5.33 -15.97
C GLY A 98 -4.05 -6.02 -14.83
N LYS A 99 -3.33 -5.28 -13.98
CA LYS A 99 -2.49 -5.84 -12.91
C LYS A 99 -3.30 -6.10 -11.65
N THR A 100 -3.03 -7.24 -11.02
CA THR A 100 -3.70 -7.69 -9.78
C THR A 100 -2.76 -7.52 -8.60
N TYR A 101 -3.28 -7.00 -7.49
CA TYR A 101 -2.54 -6.73 -6.26
C TYR A 101 -3.14 -7.49 -5.08
N PRO A 102 -2.33 -7.89 -4.09
CA PRO A 102 -2.84 -8.45 -2.86
C PRO A 102 -3.39 -7.36 -1.94
N ILE A 103 -4.43 -7.71 -1.20
CA ILE A 103 -4.92 -6.98 -0.04
C ILE A 103 -4.96 -7.95 1.14
N TRP A 104 -4.39 -7.55 2.27
CA TRP A 104 -4.35 -8.37 3.48
C TRP A 104 -5.30 -7.80 4.54
N PHE A 105 -6.30 -8.60 4.90
CA PHE A 105 -7.22 -8.27 5.98
C PHE A 105 -6.71 -8.88 7.27
N VAL A 106 -6.40 -8.05 8.27
CA VAL A 106 -5.89 -8.47 9.58
C VAL A 106 -6.78 -7.92 10.69
N GLY A 107 -6.97 -8.69 11.76
CA GLY A 107 -7.65 -8.23 12.96
C GLY A 107 -9.02 -7.61 12.69
N ASP A 108 -9.11 -6.30 12.89
CA ASP A 108 -10.35 -5.53 12.80
C ASP A 108 -10.64 -4.93 11.42
N ASP A 109 -9.85 -5.28 10.41
CA ASP A 109 -10.14 -4.85 9.05
C ASP A 109 -11.49 -5.38 8.58
N ARG A 110 -12.22 -4.56 7.85
CA ARG A 110 -13.59 -4.86 7.39
C ARG A 110 -13.80 -4.38 5.95
N ILE A 111 -14.78 -4.99 5.28
CA ILE A 111 -15.44 -4.42 4.12
C ILE A 111 -16.82 -3.95 4.59
N VAL A 112 -17.17 -2.72 4.28
CA VAL A 112 -18.47 -2.12 4.65
C VAL A 112 -19.35 -2.09 3.42
N VAL A 113 -20.49 -2.79 3.50
CA VAL A 113 -21.50 -2.85 2.44
C VAL A 113 -22.79 -2.22 2.97
N GLY A 114 -23.15 -1.06 2.45
CA GLY A 114 -24.23 -0.27 3.04
C GLY A 114 -23.90 0.12 4.48
N GLU A 115 -24.72 -0.33 5.44
CA GLU A 115 -24.53 -0.09 6.88
C GLU A 115 -23.87 -1.28 7.62
N THR A 116 -23.62 -2.38 6.92
CA THR A 116 -23.12 -3.61 7.54
C THR A 116 -21.61 -3.74 7.34
N GLN A 117 -20.92 -4.11 8.42
CA GLN A 117 -19.48 -4.37 8.41
C GLN A 117 -19.23 -5.87 8.37
N TYR A 118 -18.38 -6.30 7.45
CA TYR A 118 -18.03 -7.69 7.23
C TYR A 118 -16.56 -7.94 7.49
N SER A 119 -16.24 -9.01 8.21
CA SER A 119 -14.90 -9.61 8.25
C SER A 119 -14.65 -10.39 6.97
N VAL A 120 -13.42 -10.38 6.48
CA VAL A 120 -13.00 -11.17 5.31
C VAL A 120 -12.33 -12.44 5.79
N CYS A 121 -12.80 -13.59 5.34
CA CYS A 121 -12.24 -14.89 5.71
C CYS A 121 -12.40 -15.91 4.56
N TRP A 122 -11.72 -17.05 4.71
CA TRP A 122 -11.90 -18.19 3.82
C TRP A 122 -12.96 -19.14 4.37
N SER A 123 -13.86 -19.57 3.51
CA SER A 123 -14.82 -20.63 3.84
C SER A 123 -14.11 -21.98 3.94
N SER A 124 -14.77 -22.96 4.54
CA SER A 124 -14.29 -24.35 4.57
C SER A 124 -14.17 -24.99 3.19
N TYR A 125 -14.79 -24.40 2.17
CA TYR A 125 -14.75 -24.85 0.77
C TYR A 125 -13.68 -24.14 -0.06
N GLY A 126 -12.88 -23.26 0.56
CA GLY A 126 -11.79 -22.54 -0.14
C GLY A 126 -12.26 -21.31 -0.92
N ASN A 127 -13.48 -20.83 -0.70
CA ASN A 127 -13.95 -19.57 -1.28
C ASN A 127 -13.72 -18.43 -0.29
N LEU A 128 -13.42 -17.25 -0.81
CA LEU A 128 -13.43 -16.03 -0.01
C LEU A 128 -14.88 -15.71 0.40
N GLN A 129 -15.08 -15.33 1.65
CA GLN A 129 -16.39 -14.92 2.15
C GLN A 129 -16.30 -13.67 3.02
N LEU A 130 -17.36 -12.90 3.00
CA LEU A 130 -17.59 -11.78 3.90
C LEU A 130 -18.57 -12.24 4.97
N MET A 131 -18.22 -12.09 6.26
CA MET A 131 -19.04 -12.53 7.39
C MET A 131 -19.34 -11.37 8.32
N ASP A 132 -20.59 -11.13 8.64
CA ASP A 132 -21.00 -10.11 9.61
C ASP A 132 -20.97 -10.61 11.07
N SER A 133 -21.31 -9.74 12.00
CA SER A 133 -21.35 -10.07 13.44
C SER A 133 -22.48 -11.04 13.83
N LYS A 134 -23.45 -11.29 12.95
CA LYS A 134 -24.56 -12.24 13.16
C LYS A 134 -24.29 -13.59 12.51
N ASN A 135 -23.11 -13.76 11.88
CA ASN A 135 -22.72 -14.90 11.05
C ASN A 135 -23.50 -15.01 9.72
N ASP A 136 -24.18 -13.95 9.30
CA ASP A 136 -24.66 -13.87 7.93
C ASP A 136 -23.46 -13.67 7.00
N SER A 137 -23.44 -14.40 5.88
CA SER A 137 -22.28 -14.39 5.00
C SER A 137 -22.64 -14.15 3.55
N ILE A 138 -21.73 -13.44 2.86
CA ILE A 138 -21.71 -13.31 1.40
C ILE A 138 -20.55 -14.15 0.91
N LEU A 139 -20.86 -15.25 0.22
CA LEU A 139 -19.84 -16.10 -0.39
C LEU A 139 -19.49 -15.53 -1.77
N LEU A 140 -18.21 -15.27 -1.99
CA LEU A 140 -17.75 -14.64 -3.22
C LEU A 140 -17.50 -15.68 -4.31
N GLU A 141 -17.87 -15.33 -5.54
CA GLU A 141 -17.72 -16.21 -6.69
C GLU A 141 -16.25 -16.37 -7.05
N GLU A 142 -15.55 -15.27 -7.27
CA GLU A 142 -14.16 -15.25 -7.71
C GLU A 142 -13.42 -14.01 -7.21
N GLN A 143 -12.10 -14.03 -7.39
CA GLN A 143 -11.21 -12.89 -7.27
C GLN A 143 -10.63 -12.55 -8.65
N PRO A 144 -10.13 -11.34 -8.87
CA PRO A 144 -9.96 -10.23 -7.89
C PRO A 144 -11.22 -9.39 -7.68
N PHE A 145 -11.26 -8.64 -6.58
CA PHE A 145 -12.16 -7.49 -6.46
C PHE A 145 -11.81 -6.45 -7.52
N LEU A 146 -12.79 -5.76 -8.07
CA LEU A 146 -12.54 -4.55 -8.87
C LEU A 146 -12.53 -3.34 -7.92
N TYR A 147 -11.48 -2.54 -7.99
CA TYR A 147 -11.31 -1.35 -7.16
C TYR A 147 -11.35 -0.09 -8.03
N ASP A 148 -12.30 0.80 -7.79
CA ASP A 148 -12.50 2.04 -8.54
C ASP A 148 -11.75 3.26 -7.96
N GLY A 149 -11.02 3.05 -6.86
CA GLY A 149 -10.28 4.09 -6.14
C GLY A 149 -10.93 4.46 -4.81
N THR A 150 -12.13 3.98 -4.55
CA THR A 150 -12.87 4.20 -3.31
C THR A 150 -13.47 2.88 -2.82
N ASP A 151 -14.17 2.18 -3.70
CA ASP A 151 -14.95 1.00 -3.39
C ASP A 151 -14.39 -0.27 -4.06
N LEU A 152 -14.67 -1.39 -3.43
CA LEU A 152 -14.44 -2.73 -3.97
C LEU A 152 -15.77 -3.24 -4.55
N HIS A 153 -15.75 -3.66 -5.81
CA HIS A 153 -16.87 -4.29 -6.48
C HIS A 153 -16.62 -5.78 -6.63
N PHE A 154 -17.62 -6.60 -6.34
CA PHE A 154 -17.49 -8.04 -6.37
C PHE A 154 -18.82 -8.75 -6.66
N LEU A 155 -18.72 -10.00 -7.09
CA LEU A 155 -19.86 -10.88 -7.33
C LEU A 155 -19.93 -11.95 -6.23
N ASP A 156 -21.12 -12.25 -5.75
CA ASP A 156 -21.36 -13.45 -4.96
C ASP A 156 -21.59 -14.67 -5.87
N VAL A 157 -21.58 -15.85 -5.27
CA VAL A 157 -21.80 -17.12 -5.99
C VAL A 157 -23.17 -17.22 -6.67
N THR A 158 -24.08 -16.28 -6.45
CA THR A 158 -25.37 -16.19 -7.15
C THR A 158 -25.33 -15.27 -8.35
N GLY A 159 -24.17 -14.63 -8.59
CA GLY A 159 -23.98 -13.60 -9.64
C GLY A 159 -24.50 -12.22 -9.26
N LYS A 160 -24.92 -12.01 -8.01
CA LYS A 160 -25.32 -10.69 -7.53
C LYS A 160 -24.11 -9.81 -7.32
N ARG A 161 -24.18 -8.57 -7.85
CA ARG A 161 -23.15 -7.56 -7.66
C ARG A 161 -23.31 -6.86 -6.32
N TRP A 162 -22.16 -6.65 -5.68
CA TRP A 162 -22.03 -5.94 -4.42
C TRP A 162 -21.00 -4.85 -4.55
N THR A 163 -21.16 -3.80 -3.78
CA THR A 163 -20.21 -2.70 -3.65
C THR A 163 -19.98 -2.44 -2.18
N GLY A 164 -18.72 -2.37 -1.78
CA GLY A 164 -18.36 -2.07 -0.41
C GLY A 164 -17.02 -1.37 -0.33
N TYR A 165 -16.85 -0.46 0.62
CA TYR A 165 -15.57 0.18 0.81
C TYR A 165 -14.70 -0.59 1.82
N PRO A 166 -13.40 -0.72 1.56
CA PRO A 166 -12.48 -1.40 2.47
C PRO A 166 -12.13 -0.48 3.65
N LYS A 167 -12.46 -0.91 4.87
CA LYS A 167 -12.00 -0.28 6.11
C LYS A 167 -10.77 -1.02 6.60
N VAL A 168 -9.63 -0.72 6.00
CA VAL A 168 -8.34 -1.37 6.27
C VAL A 168 -7.28 -0.31 6.55
N ALA A 169 -6.27 -0.66 7.36
CA ALA A 169 -5.13 0.22 7.59
C ALA A 169 -4.13 0.24 6.39
N GLN A 170 -4.33 -0.64 5.43
CA GLN A 170 -3.52 -0.73 4.22
C GLN A 170 -4.00 0.30 3.19
N HIS A 171 -3.06 1.04 2.60
CA HIS A 171 -3.39 1.90 1.46
C HIS A 171 -3.60 1.05 0.22
N LEU A 172 -4.80 1.10 -0.35
CA LEU A 172 -5.07 0.56 -1.68
C LEU A 172 -4.70 1.64 -2.70
N THR A 173 -4.01 1.23 -3.75
CA THR A 173 -3.71 2.15 -4.84
C THR A 173 -4.83 2.06 -5.86
N PRO A 174 -5.54 3.17 -6.11
CA PRO A 174 -6.65 3.16 -7.06
C PRO A 174 -6.22 2.88 -8.50
N TYR A 175 -4.97 3.19 -8.83
CA TYR A 175 -4.42 3.01 -10.16
C TYR A 175 -3.12 2.22 -10.12
N SER A 176 -2.88 1.40 -11.17
CA SER A 176 -1.61 0.71 -11.35
C SER A 176 -0.46 1.72 -11.39
N THR A 177 0.53 1.52 -10.54
CA THR A 177 1.62 2.49 -10.40
C THR A 177 2.61 2.47 -11.56
N GLU A 178 2.76 1.34 -12.25
CA GLU A 178 3.78 1.20 -13.29
C GLU A 178 3.26 1.45 -14.71
N ASP A 179 1.95 1.19 -14.96
CA ASP A 179 1.37 1.29 -16.30
C ASP A 179 0.31 2.38 -16.45
N SER A 180 -0.12 3.06 -15.37
CA SER A 180 -1.10 4.11 -15.50
C SER A 180 -0.44 5.42 -15.94
N LYS A 181 -1.05 6.05 -16.95
CA LYS A 181 -0.67 7.37 -17.42
C LYS A 181 -1.10 8.50 -16.46
N CYS A 182 -1.72 8.18 -15.35
CA CYS A 182 -2.29 9.16 -14.43
C CYS A 182 -1.77 9.01 -13.00
N ILE A 183 -1.58 10.13 -12.30
CA ILE A 183 -1.28 10.20 -10.87
C ILE A 183 -2.51 10.77 -10.18
N LYS A 184 -3.05 10.03 -9.20
CA LYS A 184 -4.20 10.46 -8.40
C LYS A 184 -3.72 10.96 -7.04
N ILE A 185 -4.10 12.17 -6.68
CA ILE A 185 -3.69 12.83 -5.43
C ILE A 185 -4.93 13.33 -4.69
N SER A 186 -4.98 13.09 -3.39
CA SER A 186 -6.02 13.66 -2.54
C SER A 186 -5.85 15.17 -2.43
N SER A 187 -6.92 15.92 -2.67
CA SER A 187 -6.94 17.35 -2.44
C SER A 187 -7.30 17.68 -0.99
N THR A 188 -7.13 18.94 -0.60
CA THR A 188 -7.46 19.42 0.75
C THR A 188 -8.95 19.37 1.09
N ASN A 189 -9.83 19.30 0.10
CA ASN A 189 -11.29 19.19 0.26
C ASN A 189 -11.80 17.73 0.25
N GLY A 190 -10.90 16.76 0.14
CA GLY A 190 -11.24 15.33 0.15
C GLY A 190 -11.58 14.74 -1.22
N GLU A 191 -11.61 15.57 -2.27
CA GLU A 191 -11.73 15.10 -3.65
C GLU A 191 -10.39 14.61 -4.17
N TYR A 192 -10.43 13.85 -5.24
CA TYR A 192 -9.21 13.40 -5.90
C TYR A 192 -8.92 14.26 -7.13
N LEU A 193 -7.67 14.69 -7.24
CA LEU A 193 -7.12 15.34 -8.43
C LEU A 193 -6.37 14.31 -9.25
N ILE A 194 -6.51 14.37 -10.56
CA ILE A 194 -5.89 13.44 -11.52
C ILE A 194 -4.93 14.23 -12.39
N PHE A 195 -3.66 13.83 -12.37
CA PHE A 195 -2.61 14.40 -13.22
C PHE A 195 -2.18 13.35 -14.24
N GLU A 196 -2.21 13.70 -15.52
CA GLU A 196 -1.75 12.79 -16.58
C GLU A 196 -0.21 12.85 -16.68
N VAL A 197 0.45 11.67 -16.63
CA VAL A 197 1.90 11.58 -16.77
C VAL A 197 2.31 12.01 -18.17
N GLY A 198 3.24 12.93 -18.26
CA GLY A 198 3.70 13.53 -19.51
C GLY A 198 2.92 14.79 -19.92
N GLN A 199 1.81 15.14 -19.23
CA GLN A 199 1.15 16.42 -19.42
C GLN A 199 2.06 17.57 -18.96
N GLU A 200 2.08 18.66 -19.72
CA GLU A 200 2.87 19.84 -19.38
C GLU A 200 2.13 20.76 -18.43
N TYR A 201 2.87 21.22 -17.42
CA TYR A 201 2.43 22.20 -16.44
C TYR A 201 3.47 23.30 -16.32
N SER A 202 2.98 24.51 -16.16
CA SER A 202 3.76 25.65 -15.66
C SER A 202 3.72 25.59 -14.13
N ALA A 203 4.88 25.58 -13.48
CA ALA A 203 5.01 25.62 -12.03
C ALA A 203 5.68 26.96 -11.64
N ILE A 204 4.89 27.81 -10.97
CA ILE A 204 5.36 29.10 -10.46
C ILE A 204 5.75 28.90 -9.00
N VAL A 205 7.04 29.06 -8.70
CA VAL A 205 7.60 28.84 -7.36
C VAL A 205 7.74 30.16 -6.62
N GLY A 206 7.26 30.20 -5.37
CA GLY A 206 7.32 31.39 -4.52
C GLY A 206 6.38 32.50 -5.00
N GLU A 207 6.81 33.77 -4.87
CA GLU A 207 6.03 34.94 -5.28
C GLU A 207 6.26 35.33 -6.77
N GLY A 208 6.50 34.35 -7.63
CA GLY A 208 6.74 34.55 -9.06
C GLY A 208 8.25 34.68 -9.43
N GLU A 209 9.13 34.30 -8.52
CA GLU A 209 10.58 34.41 -8.73
C GLU A 209 11.14 33.39 -9.72
N SER A 210 10.44 32.28 -9.91
CA SER A 210 10.87 31.22 -10.83
C SER A 210 9.65 30.55 -11.47
N VAL A 211 9.67 30.46 -12.79
CA VAL A 211 8.69 29.69 -13.57
C VAL A 211 9.40 28.50 -14.20
N ILE A 212 8.89 27.31 -13.98
CA ILE A 212 9.39 26.08 -14.56
C ILE A 212 8.27 25.47 -15.39
N VAL A 213 8.52 25.23 -16.67
CA VAL A 213 7.61 24.47 -17.53
C VAL A 213 8.16 23.04 -17.64
N GLY A 214 7.38 22.09 -17.20
CA GLY A 214 7.83 20.71 -17.17
C GLY A 214 6.69 19.72 -17.30
N LYS A 215 7.05 18.45 -17.45
CA LYS A 215 6.09 17.37 -17.58
C LYS A 215 5.82 16.70 -16.24
N VAL A 216 4.57 16.34 -16.05
CA VAL A 216 4.17 15.49 -14.92
C VAL A 216 4.91 14.16 -15.00
N ALA A 217 5.61 13.83 -13.93
CA ALA A 217 6.29 12.57 -13.74
C ALA A 217 5.94 11.98 -12.38
N ARG A 218 6.18 10.68 -12.24
CA ARG A 218 5.98 9.94 -10.99
C ARG A 218 7.34 9.56 -10.43
N SER A 219 7.57 9.86 -9.14
CA SER A 219 8.72 9.31 -8.42
C SER A 219 8.53 7.83 -8.09
N GLN A 220 9.61 7.16 -7.66
CA GLN A 220 9.56 5.79 -7.15
C GLN A 220 8.62 5.64 -5.93
N GLU A 221 8.42 6.71 -5.17
CA GLU A 221 7.53 6.77 -4.00
C GLU A 221 6.09 7.20 -4.34
N ASN A 222 5.74 7.23 -5.63
CA ASN A 222 4.43 7.67 -6.12
C ASN A 222 4.10 9.15 -5.79
N ILE A 223 5.12 9.99 -5.72
CA ILE A 223 5.03 11.42 -5.49
C ILE A 223 4.92 12.15 -6.83
N LEU A 224 4.06 13.16 -6.90
CA LEU A 224 3.95 14.01 -8.08
C LEU A 224 5.23 14.85 -8.26
N GLN A 225 5.77 14.82 -9.45
CA GLN A 225 6.92 15.63 -9.84
C GLN A 225 6.61 16.39 -11.12
N ILE A 226 7.16 17.61 -11.22
CA ILE A 226 7.22 18.35 -12.47
C ILE A 226 8.69 18.35 -12.92
N VAL A 227 8.96 17.72 -14.04
CA VAL A 227 10.31 17.51 -14.56
C VAL A 227 10.51 18.36 -15.83
N GLU A 228 11.46 19.27 -15.79
CA GLU A 228 11.88 20.08 -16.92
C GLU A 228 12.83 19.28 -17.85
N ASP A 229 12.84 19.59 -19.13
CA ASP A 229 13.71 18.93 -20.11
C ASP A 229 15.21 19.08 -19.79
N GLU A 230 15.60 20.14 -19.10
CA GLU A 230 16.97 20.37 -18.63
C GLU A 230 17.31 19.61 -17.32
N GLY A 231 16.38 18.79 -16.80
CA GLY A 231 16.59 17.93 -15.66
C GLY A 231 16.30 18.56 -14.30
N ARG A 232 15.82 19.81 -14.23
CA ARG A 232 15.30 20.35 -12.98
C ARG A 232 13.99 19.65 -12.63
N THR A 233 13.80 19.37 -11.35
CA THR A 233 12.63 18.66 -10.86
C THR A 233 12.05 19.36 -9.66
N ILE A 234 10.75 19.67 -9.71
CA ILE A 234 9.98 20.08 -8.54
C ILE A 234 9.26 18.87 -8.00
N VAL A 235 9.46 18.57 -6.73
CA VAL A 235 8.77 17.50 -6.01
C VAL A 235 7.64 18.14 -5.21
N ILE A 236 6.40 17.75 -5.52
CA ILE A 236 5.21 18.33 -4.91
C ILE A 236 4.84 17.54 -3.66
N GLU A 237 4.84 18.21 -2.51
CA GLU A 237 4.33 17.64 -1.26
C GLU A 237 2.81 17.81 -1.16
N LYS A 238 2.13 16.82 -0.61
CA LYS A 238 0.69 16.89 -0.35
C LYS A 238 0.40 17.76 0.89
N PRO A 239 -0.74 18.42 0.95
CA PRO A 239 -1.92 18.35 0.08
C PRO A 239 -1.92 19.40 -1.05
N ILE A 240 -2.54 19.04 -2.18
CA ILE A 240 -2.77 19.95 -3.30
C ILE A 240 -4.18 20.55 -3.20
N LYS A 241 -4.32 21.84 -3.47
CA LYS A 241 -5.60 22.54 -3.51
C LYS A 241 -5.88 23.02 -4.93
N MET A 242 -7.00 22.60 -5.50
CA MET A 242 -7.51 23.19 -6.74
C MET A 242 -8.07 24.59 -6.45
N ILE A 243 -7.68 25.57 -7.23
CA ILE A 243 -8.18 26.97 -7.15
C ILE A 243 -9.20 27.20 -8.25
N ASP A 244 -8.87 26.78 -9.47
CA ASP A 244 -9.70 26.88 -10.65
C ASP A 244 -9.45 25.66 -11.55
N ASP A 245 -10.20 25.52 -12.66
CA ASP A 245 -10.04 24.43 -13.60
C ASP A 245 -8.64 24.49 -14.25
N GLY A 246 -7.82 23.48 -13.95
CA GLY A 246 -6.42 23.41 -14.39
C GLY A 246 -5.42 24.21 -13.58
N GLU A 247 -5.84 24.91 -12.52
CA GLU A 247 -4.96 25.69 -11.65
C GLU A 247 -4.96 25.11 -10.22
N TYR A 248 -3.77 24.85 -9.67
CA TYR A 248 -3.59 24.19 -8.37
C TYR A 248 -2.55 24.92 -7.52
N ILE A 249 -2.78 24.97 -6.20
CA ILE A 249 -1.78 25.38 -5.21
C ILE A 249 -1.25 24.14 -4.48
N ALA A 250 0.07 24.06 -4.37
CA ALA A 250 0.80 23.03 -3.66
C ALA A 250 1.96 23.63 -2.84
N GLU A 251 2.64 22.78 -2.10
CA GLU A 251 3.95 23.07 -1.53
C GLU A 251 4.95 22.02 -2.04
N ASP A 252 6.19 22.46 -2.27
CA ASP A 252 7.27 21.55 -2.56
C ASP A 252 7.85 20.95 -1.27
N VAL A 253 8.74 19.99 -1.40
CA VAL A 253 9.42 19.34 -0.25
C VAL A 253 10.30 20.30 0.57
N TYR A 254 10.50 21.52 0.11
CA TYR A 254 11.23 22.58 0.82
C TYR A 254 10.30 23.61 1.48
N GLY A 255 8.99 23.45 1.31
CA GLY A 255 7.98 24.36 1.86
C GLY A 255 7.73 25.62 1.01
N HIS A 256 8.18 25.65 -0.23
CA HIS A 256 7.85 26.75 -1.14
C HIS A 256 6.44 26.54 -1.69
N LYS A 257 5.67 27.64 -1.71
CA LYS A 257 4.38 27.62 -2.41
C LYS A 257 4.60 27.51 -3.91
N ILE A 258 3.80 26.67 -4.54
CA ILE A 258 3.83 26.43 -5.98
C ILE A 258 2.42 26.61 -6.52
N VAL A 259 2.30 27.36 -7.60
CA VAL A 259 1.09 27.40 -8.41
C VAL A 259 1.36 26.59 -9.66
N LEU A 260 0.54 25.58 -9.90
CA LEU A 260 0.57 24.73 -11.09
C LEU A 260 -0.55 25.16 -12.03
N GLU A 261 -0.23 25.42 -13.27
CA GLU A 261 -1.16 25.73 -14.34
C GLU A 261 -0.97 24.76 -15.50
N ALA A 262 -2.05 24.14 -15.98
CA ALA A 262 -1.97 23.32 -17.19
C ALA A 262 -1.62 24.19 -18.41
N VAL A 263 -0.67 23.74 -19.22
CA VAL A 263 -0.21 24.45 -20.44
C VAL A 263 -0.98 23.94 -21.66
#